data_4b0e859f6dbfceb073d7a140296b85b5
#
_entry.id   4b0e859f6dbfceb073d7a140296b85b5
#
_cell.length_a   1.000
_cell.length_b   1.000
_cell.length_c   1.000
_cell.angle_alpha   90.00
_cell.angle_beta   90.00
_cell.angle_gamma   90.00
#
_symmetry.space_group_name_H-M   'P 1'
#
loop_
_entity.id
_entity.type
_entity.pdbx_description
1 polymer ?
#
loop_
_entity_poly.entity_id
_entity_poly.type
_entity_poly.pdbx_seq_one_letter_code
_entity_poly.pdbx_strand_id
1 'polypeptide(L)'
;MDHSGRARLGRKTKELVKCLQPREIPIIDHADLDALGAQQLVDCGVRVVLNAADSITGRYPNLGPQLLSECGVSIIDCLGERVFELVQNGDYLRISGDKIYRGGELVARGRMLTPELIEQMMEQARKNLDLEVSKFVDNTIAHVQKEKDLILDRMIIPKIRTKLLDKHVVIVVRGASYRADLEAIAAYIEDMKPV
;
A
#
# COMPACT_ATOMS: atom_id res chain seq x y z
N MET A 1 11.47 -21.57 15.45
CA MET A 1 10.53 -22.55 14.87
C MET A 1 11.05 -22.95 13.49
N ASP A 2 10.96 -24.22 13.19
CA ASP A 2 11.41 -24.74 11.89
C ASP A 2 10.19 -25.19 11.09
N HIS A 3 10.08 -24.73 9.85
CA HIS A 3 9.02 -25.11 8.94
C HIS A 3 9.64 -25.68 7.65
N SER A 4 8.92 -26.56 6.99
CA SER A 4 9.31 -27.04 5.65
C SER A 4 8.08 -27.35 4.84
N GLY A 5 8.17 -27.12 3.52
CA GLY A 5 7.05 -27.35 2.62
C GLY A 5 7.33 -26.83 1.22
N ARG A 6 6.36 -27.01 0.33
CA ARG A 6 6.44 -26.52 -1.05
C ARG A 6 6.05 -25.06 -1.12
N ALA A 7 6.84 -24.26 -1.84
CA ALA A 7 6.56 -22.86 -2.09
C ALA A 7 5.40 -22.68 -3.06
N ARG A 8 4.55 -21.70 -2.77
CA ARG A 8 3.55 -21.18 -3.67
C ARG A 8 3.68 -19.66 -3.74
N LEU A 9 4.04 -19.15 -4.90
CA LEU A 9 4.34 -17.73 -5.11
C LEU A 9 3.11 -17.00 -5.66
N GLY A 10 2.85 -15.82 -5.12
CA GLY A 10 1.84 -14.92 -5.65
C GLY A 10 1.96 -13.53 -5.05
N ARG A 11 2.37 -12.55 -5.84
CA ARG A 11 2.50 -11.16 -5.36
C ARG A 11 1.18 -10.62 -4.80
N LYS A 12 0.05 -11.00 -5.40
CA LYS A 12 -1.28 -10.62 -4.91
C LYS A 12 -1.87 -11.74 -4.07
N THR A 13 -1.97 -11.53 -2.76
CA THR A 13 -2.54 -12.51 -1.81
C THR A 13 -3.90 -13.03 -2.26
N LYS A 14 -4.80 -12.15 -2.69
CA LYS A 14 -6.14 -12.46 -3.21
C LYS A 14 -6.17 -13.46 -4.40
N GLU A 15 -5.13 -13.45 -5.25
CA GLU A 15 -5.03 -14.42 -6.35
C GLU A 15 -4.36 -15.71 -5.88
N LEU A 16 -3.36 -15.59 -5.02
CA LEU A 16 -2.62 -16.73 -4.49
C LEU A 16 -3.54 -17.71 -3.72
N VAL A 17 -4.40 -17.20 -2.86
CA VAL A 17 -5.29 -18.03 -2.02
C VAL A 17 -6.26 -18.91 -2.82
N LYS A 18 -6.54 -18.55 -4.08
CA LYS A 18 -7.41 -19.37 -4.96
C LYS A 18 -6.75 -20.70 -5.39
N CYS A 19 -5.44 -20.78 -5.35
CA CYS A 19 -4.68 -21.97 -5.79
C CYS A 19 -3.76 -22.55 -4.71
N LEU A 20 -3.73 -21.93 -3.52
CA LEU A 20 -2.91 -22.35 -2.39
C LEU A 20 -3.47 -23.65 -1.79
N GLN A 21 -2.60 -24.63 -1.58
CA GLN A 21 -2.97 -25.90 -0.96
C GLN A 21 -2.56 -25.92 0.52
N PRO A 22 -3.25 -26.71 1.37
CA PRO A 22 -2.87 -26.86 2.77
C PRO A 22 -1.39 -27.28 2.93
N ARG A 23 -0.71 -26.65 3.87
CA ARG A 23 0.72 -26.86 4.18
C ARG A 23 1.70 -26.38 3.09
N GLU A 24 1.23 -25.80 2.00
CA GLU A 24 2.16 -25.02 1.14
C GLU A 24 2.63 -23.77 1.89
N ILE A 25 3.77 -23.26 1.47
CA ILE A 25 4.38 -22.05 2.02
C ILE A 25 4.10 -20.90 1.04
N PRO A 26 3.13 -20.03 1.32
CA PRO A 26 2.86 -18.86 0.50
C PRO A 26 4.02 -17.86 0.58
N ILE A 27 4.44 -17.37 -0.58
CA ILE A 27 5.34 -16.21 -0.71
C ILE A 27 4.53 -15.08 -1.34
N ILE A 28 4.27 -14.04 -0.56
CA ILE A 28 3.46 -12.88 -0.93
C ILE A 28 4.30 -11.60 -1.01
N ASP A 29 3.70 -10.56 -1.58
CA ASP A 29 4.24 -9.20 -1.60
C ASP A 29 3.09 -8.26 -1.19
N HIS A 30 2.90 -8.13 0.13
CA HIS A 30 1.75 -7.43 0.68
C HIS A 30 2.18 -6.53 1.83
N ALA A 31 2.43 -5.25 1.51
CA ALA A 31 2.70 -4.23 2.52
C ALA A 31 1.42 -3.97 3.34
N ASP A 32 1.58 -3.83 4.66
CA ASP A 32 0.47 -3.63 5.59
C ASP A 32 -0.64 -4.68 5.42
N LEU A 33 -0.27 -5.96 5.57
CA LEU A 33 -1.18 -7.10 5.41
C LEU A 33 -2.46 -6.94 6.22
N ASP A 34 -3.60 -6.85 5.55
CA ASP A 34 -4.89 -6.64 6.18
C ASP A 34 -5.50 -7.92 6.78
N ALA A 35 -6.52 -7.74 7.62
CA ALA A 35 -7.19 -8.86 8.28
C ALA A 35 -7.87 -9.83 7.30
N LEU A 36 -8.40 -9.33 6.18
CA LEU A 36 -9.07 -10.15 5.17
C LEU A 36 -8.07 -11.07 4.46
N GLY A 37 -6.94 -10.52 4.03
CA GLY A 37 -5.87 -11.29 3.40
C GLY A 37 -5.28 -12.33 4.36
N ALA A 38 -5.11 -11.97 5.63
CA ALA A 38 -4.66 -12.88 6.68
C ALA A 38 -5.66 -14.03 6.92
N GLN A 39 -6.96 -13.71 7.04
CA GLN A 39 -8.00 -14.74 7.22
C GLN A 39 -8.03 -15.72 6.06
N GLN A 40 -7.95 -15.24 4.82
CA GLN A 40 -7.90 -16.09 3.64
C GLN A 40 -6.70 -17.04 3.65
N LEU A 41 -5.54 -16.60 4.12
CA LEU A 41 -4.36 -17.46 4.29
C LEU A 41 -4.57 -18.51 5.38
N VAL A 42 -5.17 -18.13 6.52
CA VAL A 42 -5.55 -19.07 7.60
C VAL A 42 -6.50 -20.15 7.07
N ASP A 43 -7.53 -19.75 6.33
CA ASP A 43 -8.55 -20.65 5.77
C ASP A 43 -7.93 -21.66 4.79
N CYS A 44 -6.83 -21.32 4.12
CA CYS A 44 -6.05 -22.24 3.28
C CYS A 44 -5.22 -23.26 4.10
N GLY A 45 -5.18 -23.17 5.41
CA GLY A 45 -4.48 -24.13 6.29
C GLY A 45 -2.95 -24.01 6.22
N VAL A 46 -2.42 -22.80 5.98
CA VAL A 46 -0.97 -22.53 6.00
C VAL A 46 -0.44 -22.51 7.43
N ARG A 47 0.83 -22.80 7.61
CA ARG A 47 1.51 -22.75 8.92
C ARG A 47 2.53 -21.64 9.03
N VAL A 48 2.97 -21.14 7.91
CA VAL A 48 3.94 -20.04 7.81
C VAL A 48 3.65 -19.23 6.56
N VAL A 49 3.82 -17.93 6.65
CA VAL A 49 3.71 -16.96 5.55
C VAL A 49 5.04 -16.27 5.36
N LEU A 50 5.53 -16.24 4.15
CA LEU A 50 6.71 -15.49 3.73
C LEU A 50 6.25 -14.23 2.98
N ASN A 51 6.61 -13.06 3.48
CA ASN A 51 6.25 -11.80 2.87
C ASN A 51 7.49 -11.04 2.37
N ALA A 52 7.51 -10.71 1.09
CA ALA A 52 8.59 -9.88 0.54
C ALA A 52 8.57 -8.46 1.08
N ALA A 53 7.37 -7.93 1.30
CA ALA A 53 7.14 -6.59 1.84
C ALA A 53 7.17 -6.56 3.38
N ASP A 54 7.07 -5.35 3.93
CA ASP A 54 6.85 -5.11 5.36
C ASP A 54 5.37 -5.32 5.70
N SER A 55 5.09 -6.32 6.54
CA SER A 55 3.73 -6.66 6.95
C SER A 55 3.09 -5.63 7.88
N ILE A 56 3.89 -4.77 8.54
CA ILE A 56 3.47 -3.67 9.41
C ILE A 56 4.41 -2.49 9.17
N THR A 57 4.06 -1.57 8.25
CA THR A 57 4.91 -0.41 7.95
C THR A 57 4.90 0.66 9.04
N GLY A 58 3.97 0.57 9.98
CA GLY A 58 3.78 1.53 11.05
C GLY A 58 3.04 2.81 10.64
N ARG A 59 2.51 2.91 9.43
CA ARG A 59 1.71 4.08 9.00
C ARG A 59 0.37 4.12 9.70
N TYR A 60 -0.27 2.97 9.81
CA TYR A 60 -1.55 2.77 10.49
C TYR A 60 -1.63 1.35 11.06
N PRO A 61 -2.45 1.11 12.09
CA PRO A 61 -2.65 -0.23 12.62
C PRO A 61 -3.30 -1.14 11.58
N ASN A 62 -2.72 -2.33 11.38
CA ASN A 62 -3.26 -3.36 10.50
C ASN A 62 -3.33 -4.69 11.25
N LEU A 63 -4.46 -5.37 11.20
CA LEU A 63 -4.73 -6.53 12.06
C LEU A 63 -4.28 -7.87 11.45
N GLY A 64 -3.79 -7.89 10.22
CA GLY A 64 -3.43 -9.14 9.54
C GLY A 64 -2.36 -9.95 10.26
N PRO A 65 -1.19 -9.39 10.59
CA PRO A 65 -0.14 -10.10 11.30
C PRO A 65 -0.56 -10.59 12.69
N GLN A 66 -1.37 -9.80 13.41
CA GLN A 66 -1.92 -10.21 14.69
C GLN A 66 -2.83 -11.44 14.54
N LEU A 67 -3.76 -11.42 13.60
CA LEU A 67 -4.67 -12.52 13.30
C LEU A 67 -3.91 -13.80 12.92
N LEU A 68 -2.90 -13.72 12.04
CA LEU A 68 -2.06 -14.87 11.70
C LEU A 68 -1.38 -15.44 12.93
N SER A 69 -0.80 -14.59 13.78
CA SER A 69 -0.12 -15.00 15.03
C SER A 69 -1.07 -15.68 16.01
N GLU A 70 -2.27 -15.14 16.21
CA GLU A 70 -3.33 -15.72 17.07
C GLU A 70 -3.82 -17.07 16.54
N CYS A 71 -3.83 -17.27 15.23
CA CYS A 71 -4.13 -18.55 14.59
C CYS A 71 -2.93 -19.52 14.54
N GLY A 72 -1.81 -19.19 15.17
CA GLY A 72 -0.61 -20.02 15.21
C GLY A 72 0.17 -20.11 13.89
N VAL A 73 -0.05 -19.15 12.99
CA VAL A 73 0.68 -19.04 11.72
C VAL A 73 1.91 -18.15 11.91
N SER A 74 3.09 -18.68 11.63
CA SER A 74 4.34 -17.93 11.66
C SER A 74 4.43 -16.95 10.49
N ILE A 75 5.02 -15.79 10.73
CA ILE A 75 5.22 -14.78 9.67
C ILE A 75 6.71 -14.41 9.64
N ILE A 76 7.28 -14.43 8.44
CA ILE A 76 8.61 -13.90 8.18
C ILE A 76 8.45 -12.88 7.05
N ASP A 77 8.69 -11.63 7.34
CA ASP A 77 8.54 -10.52 6.41
C ASP A 77 9.85 -9.85 6.01
N CYS A 78 9.77 -8.79 5.21
CA CYS A 78 10.93 -8.05 4.73
C CYS A 78 11.95 -8.92 3.98
N LEU A 79 11.49 -9.96 3.26
CA LEU A 79 12.39 -10.82 2.48
C LEU A 79 12.98 -10.14 1.25
N GLY A 80 12.34 -9.04 0.79
CA GLY A 80 12.69 -8.34 -0.44
C GLY A 80 12.20 -9.04 -1.70
N GLU A 81 12.08 -8.28 -2.77
CA GLU A 81 11.52 -8.77 -4.05
C GLU A 81 12.32 -9.88 -4.70
N ARG A 82 13.64 -9.95 -4.43
CA ARG A 82 14.54 -10.98 -5.00
C ARG A 82 14.11 -12.41 -4.65
N VAL A 83 13.30 -12.62 -3.60
CA VAL A 83 12.78 -13.96 -3.29
C VAL A 83 11.96 -14.54 -4.44
N PHE A 84 11.27 -13.71 -5.24
CA PHE A 84 10.50 -14.14 -6.40
C PHE A 84 11.37 -14.53 -7.61
N GLU A 85 12.63 -14.13 -7.63
CA GLU A 85 13.59 -14.53 -8.66
C GLU A 85 14.31 -15.84 -8.26
N LEU A 86 14.54 -16.02 -6.97
CA LEU A 86 15.33 -17.12 -6.42
C LEU A 86 14.51 -18.37 -6.11
N VAL A 87 13.19 -18.25 -5.97
CA VAL A 87 12.28 -19.35 -5.62
C VAL A 87 11.22 -19.50 -6.71
N GLN A 88 10.87 -20.73 -7.03
CA GLN A 88 9.83 -21.09 -8.00
C GLN A 88 8.67 -21.82 -7.33
N ASN A 89 7.50 -21.81 -7.96
CA ASN A 89 6.36 -22.61 -7.50
C ASN A 89 6.72 -24.10 -7.43
N GLY A 90 6.45 -24.71 -6.27
CA GLY A 90 6.72 -26.11 -6.00
C GLY A 90 8.12 -26.41 -5.44
N ASP A 91 9.03 -25.42 -5.38
CA ASP A 91 10.33 -25.58 -4.70
C ASP A 91 10.11 -26.01 -3.24
N TYR A 92 10.92 -26.96 -2.78
CA TYR A 92 10.88 -27.37 -1.38
C TYR A 92 11.76 -26.46 -0.53
N LEU A 93 11.14 -25.74 0.37
CA LEU A 93 11.80 -24.80 1.27
C LEU A 93 11.94 -25.39 2.67
N ARG A 94 13.06 -25.05 3.32
CA ARG A 94 13.28 -25.22 4.75
C ARG A 94 13.48 -23.84 5.37
N ILE A 95 12.69 -23.55 6.37
CA ILE A 95 12.73 -22.30 7.13
C ILE A 95 13.31 -22.60 8.49
N SER A 96 14.33 -21.87 8.91
CA SER A 96 14.96 -21.98 10.22
C SER A 96 15.17 -20.59 10.81
N GLY A 97 14.33 -20.24 11.78
CA GLY A 97 14.26 -18.89 12.31
C GLY A 97 13.85 -17.88 11.22
N ASP A 98 14.71 -16.91 10.97
CA ASP A 98 14.53 -15.84 9.98
C ASP A 98 15.11 -16.17 8.59
N LYS A 99 15.64 -17.40 8.40
CA LYS A 99 16.38 -17.83 7.20
C LYS A 99 15.59 -18.84 6.40
N ILE A 100 15.57 -18.64 5.08
CA ILE A 100 14.90 -19.50 4.11
C ILE A 100 15.93 -20.19 3.24
N TYR A 101 15.85 -21.53 3.18
CA TYR A 101 16.76 -22.37 2.42
C TYR A 101 16.02 -23.17 1.35
N ARG A 102 16.67 -23.31 0.18
CA ARG A 102 16.28 -24.20 -0.91
C ARG A 102 17.43 -25.11 -1.26
N GLY A 103 17.24 -26.43 -1.18
CA GLY A 103 18.31 -27.40 -1.48
C GLY A 103 19.57 -27.24 -0.60
N GLY A 104 19.45 -26.65 0.60
CA GLY A 104 20.57 -26.37 1.48
C GLY A 104 21.20 -24.97 1.31
N GLU A 105 20.92 -24.28 0.22
CA GLU A 105 21.34 -22.90 0.00
C GLU A 105 20.43 -21.88 0.68
N LEU A 106 21.03 -20.84 1.27
CA LEU A 106 20.29 -19.69 1.82
C LEU A 106 19.81 -18.81 0.65
N VAL A 107 18.50 -18.77 0.44
CA VAL A 107 17.89 -17.98 -0.65
C VAL A 107 17.32 -16.65 -0.18
N ALA A 108 16.91 -16.55 1.08
CA ALA A 108 16.41 -15.29 1.64
C ALA A 108 16.60 -15.27 3.16
N ARG A 109 16.63 -14.04 3.69
CA ARG A 109 16.56 -13.78 5.12
C ARG A 109 15.58 -12.63 5.34
N GLY A 110 14.69 -12.79 6.30
CA GLY A 110 13.68 -11.80 6.64
C GLY A 110 13.70 -11.39 8.10
N ARG A 111 12.56 -10.88 8.56
CA ARG A 111 12.29 -10.57 9.96
C ARG A 111 11.16 -11.48 10.45
N MET A 112 11.44 -12.29 11.46
CA MET A 112 10.41 -13.10 12.11
C MET A 112 9.55 -12.20 13.00
N LEU A 113 8.25 -12.15 12.73
CA LEU A 113 7.29 -11.41 13.54
C LEU A 113 6.84 -12.28 14.73
N THR A 114 7.35 -11.98 15.91
CA THR A 114 6.86 -12.59 17.15
C THR A 114 5.64 -11.83 17.67
N PRO A 115 4.78 -12.44 18.53
CA PRO A 115 3.63 -11.75 19.12
C PRO A 115 4.01 -10.43 19.79
N GLU A 116 5.11 -10.41 20.53
CA GLU A 116 5.61 -9.22 21.23
C GLU A 116 6.05 -8.13 20.26
N LEU A 117 6.72 -8.51 19.18
CA LEU A 117 7.14 -7.56 18.15
C LEU A 117 5.93 -6.98 17.40
N ILE A 118 4.93 -7.82 17.06
CA ILE A 118 3.67 -7.38 16.46
C ILE A 118 2.98 -6.34 17.35
N GLU A 119 2.85 -6.62 18.66
CA GLU A 119 2.23 -5.70 19.60
C GLU A 119 2.97 -4.36 19.66
N GLN A 120 4.30 -4.38 19.76
CA GLN A 120 5.12 -3.17 19.75
C GLN A 120 4.95 -2.34 18.47
N MET A 121 4.95 -3.01 17.31
CA MET A 121 4.77 -2.34 16.01
C MET A 121 3.36 -1.76 15.87
N MET A 122 2.36 -2.45 16.36
CA MET A 122 0.96 -1.99 16.36
C MET A 122 0.77 -0.77 17.28
N GLU A 123 1.40 -0.77 18.46
CA GLU A 123 1.35 0.38 19.36
C GLU A 123 2.03 1.61 18.74
N GLN A 124 3.16 1.41 18.07
CA GLN A 124 3.81 2.49 17.32
C GLN A 124 2.94 3.00 16.16
N ALA A 125 2.27 2.11 15.42
CA ALA A 125 1.36 2.48 14.35
C ALA A 125 0.16 3.29 14.87
N ARG A 126 -0.38 2.96 16.04
CA ARG A 126 -1.45 3.75 16.69
C ARG A 126 -0.98 5.17 17.00
N LYS A 127 0.21 5.32 17.59
CA LYS A 127 0.79 6.65 17.87
C LYS A 127 1.01 7.46 16.60
N ASN A 128 1.48 6.82 15.55
CA ASN A 128 1.68 7.48 14.26
C ASN A 128 0.35 7.91 13.63
N LEU A 129 -0.69 7.08 13.73
CA LEU A 129 -2.03 7.41 13.24
C LEU A 129 -2.58 8.65 13.95
N ASP A 130 -2.47 8.73 15.28
CA ASP A 130 -2.92 9.88 16.06
C ASP A 130 -2.24 11.19 15.59
N LEU A 131 -0.93 11.13 15.32
CA LEU A 131 -0.17 12.25 14.80
C LEU A 131 -0.64 12.66 13.38
N GLU A 132 -0.86 11.70 12.50
CA GLU A 132 -1.32 11.96 11.13
C GLU A 132 -2.75 12.51 11.10
N VAL A 133 -3.65 11.98 11.94
CA VAL A 133 -5.00 12.52 12.11
C VAL A 133 -4.96 13.96 12.64
N SER A 134 -4.12 14.24 13.64
CA SER A 134 -3.94 15.60 14.16
C SER A 134 -3.46 16.57 13.07
N LYS A 135 -2.43 16.20 12.29
CA LYS A 135 -1.96 17.00 11.16
C LYS A 135 -3.04 17.24 10.11
N PHE A 136 -3.82 16.20 9.79
CA PHE A 136 -4.94 16.31 8.85
C PHE A 136 -5.99 17.30 9.33
N VAL A 137 -6.36 17.24 10.62
CA VAL A 137 -7.32 18.17 11.24
C VAL A 137 -6.78 19.60 11.18
N ASP A 138 -5.54 19.82 11.59
CA ASP A 138 -4.90 21.14 11.58
C ASP A 138 -4.85 21.73 10.16
N ASN A 139 -4.46 20.93 9.16
CA ASN A 139 -4.44 21.34 7.76
C ASN A 139 -5.84 21.68 7.26
N THR A 140 -6.84 20.88 7.64
CA THR A 140 -8.24 21.10 7.23
C THR A 140 -8.77 22.40 7.84
N ILE A 141 -8.52 22.65 9.13
CA ILE A 141 -8.91 23.89 9.81
C ILE A 141 -8.21 25.09 9.16
N ALA A 142 -6.91 25.00 8.88
CA ALA A 142 -6.17 26.07 8.22
C ALA A 142 -6.74 26.37 6.82
N HIS A 143 -7.13 25.35 6.07
CA HIS A 143 -7.74 25.50 4.75
C HIS A 143 -9.10 26.17 4.83
N VAL A 144 -9.97 25.71 5.74
CA VAL A 144 -11.30 26.33 5.99
C VAL A 144 -11.16 27.79 6.43
N GLN A 145 -10.21 28.09 7.31
CA GLN A 145 -9.93 29.46 7.74
C GLN A 145 -9.47 30.35 6.59
N LYS A 146 -8.62 29.84 5.70
CA LYS A 146 -8.13 30.55 4.53
C LYS A 146 -9.23 30.83 3.50
N GLU A 147 -10.18 29.91 3.37
CA GLU A 147 -11.29 30.00 2.42
C GLU A 147 -12.60 30.53 3.07
N LYS A 148 -12.51 30.97 4.32
CA LYS A 148 -13.66 31.46 5.09
C LYS A 148 -14.50 32.49 4.33
N ASP A 149 -13.85 33.44 3.67
CA ASP A 149 -14.56 34.52 2.97
C ASP A 149 -15.24 34.01 1.70
N LEU A 150 -14.70 32.94 1.06
CA LEU A 150 -15.35 32.26 -0.04
C LEU A 150 -16.59 31.48 0.46
N ILE A 151 -16.44 30.73 1.55
CA ILE A 151 -17.53 29.93 2.16
C ILE A 151 -18.67 30.82 2.65
N LEU A 152 -18.36 32.02 3.15
CA LEU A 152 -19.35 33.00 3.66
C LEU A 152 -19.87 33.95 2.58
N ASP A 153 -19.58 33.68 1.30
CA ASP A 153 -19.96 34.53 0.17
C ASP A 153 -19.51 36.00 0.32
N ARG A 154 -18.34 36.19 0.98
CA ARG A 154 -17.72 37.52 1.23
C ARG A 154 -16.64 37.87 0.22
N MET A 155 -16.35 36.99 -0.72
CA MET A 155 -15.32 37.26 -1.73
C MET A 155 -15.79 38.32 -2.71
N ILE A 156 -15.02 39.39 -2.80
CA ILE A 156 -15.20 40.39 -3.85
C ILE A 156 -14.60 39.84 -5.15
N ILE A 157 -15.45 39.31 -6.03
CA ILE A 157 -15.04 38.87 -7.35
C ILE A 157 -14.72 40.10 -8.20
N PRO A 158 -13.48 40.28 -8.67
CA PRO A 158 -13.15 41.40 -9.53
C PRO A 158 -13.97 41.35 -10.82
N LYS A 159 -14.44 42.50 -11.28
CA LYS A 159 -15.15 42.57 -12.56
C LYS A 159 -14.23 42.15 -13.69
N ILE A 160 -14.65 41.13 -14.44
CA ILE A 160 -13.95 40.68 -15.64
C ILE A 160 -13.97 41.81 -16.66
N ARG A 161 -12.80 42.31 -17.05
CA ARG A 161 -12.67 43.37 -18.07
C ARG A 161 -12.75 42.84 -19.49
N THR A 162 -12.45 41.56 -19.70
CA THR A 162 -12.47 40.88 -20.98
C THR A 162 -13.92 40.61 -21.42
N LYS A 163 -14.27 41.00 -22.63
CA LYS A 163 -15.57 40.67 -23.24
C LYS A 163 -15.52 39.22 -23.70
N LEU A 164 -16.28 38.36 -23.01
CA LEU A 164 -16.35 36.91 -23.30
C LEU A 164 -17.47 36.54 -24.27
N LEU A 165 -18.37 37.50 -24.59
CA LEU A 165 -19.49 37.26 -25.50
C LEU A 165 -18.95 36.90 -26.89
N ASP A 166 -19.47 35.82 -27.45
CA ASP A 166 -19.04 35.26 -28.74
C ASP A 166 -17.56 34.87 -28.85
N LYS A 167 -16.93 34.56 -27.70
CA LYS A 167 -15.55 34.08 -27.63
C LYS A 167 -15.50 32.63 -27.19
N HIS A 168 -14.59 31.88 -27.77
CA HIS A 168 -14.15 30.61 -27.18
C HIS A 168 -13.34 30.90 -25.93
N VAL A 169 -13.58 30.14 -24.85
CA VAL A 169 -12.90 30.30 -23.57
C VAL A 169 -12.19 29.00 -23.21
N VAL A 170 -10.92 29.10 -22.86
CA VAL A 170 -10.13 27.98 -22.33
C VAL A 170 -9.85 28.26 -20.84
N ILE A 171 -10.37 27.39 -19.98
CA ILE A 171 -10.11 27.48 -18.52
C ILE A 171 -8.95 26.55 -18.20
N VAL A 172 -7.82 27.14 -17.81
CA VAL A 172 -6.64 26.39 -17.38
C VAL A 172 -6.69 26.16 -15.88
N VAL A 173 -6.91 24.90 -15.48
CA VAL A 173 -6.78 24.46 -14.10
C VAL A 173 -5.36 23.95 -13.89
N ARG A 174 -4.62 24.57 -12.97
CA ARG A 174 -3.21 24.27 -12.72
C ARG A 174 -3.05 22.92 -11.99
N GLY A 175 -3.20 21.81 -12.73
CA GLY A 175 -2.96 20.45 -12.29
C GLY A 175 -1.61 19.90 -12.77
N ALA A 176 -1.31 18.65 -12.45
CA ALA A 176 -0.02 18.03 -12.81
C ALA A 176 0.19 17.92 -14.34
N SER A 177 -0.89 17.75 -15.11
CA SER A 177 -0.89 17.53 -16.57
C SER A 177 -1.12 18.78 -17.41
N TYR A 178 -1.38 19.97 -16.81
CA TYR A 178 -1.87 21.14 -17.55
C TYR A 178 -1.02 21.54 -18.75
N ARG A 179 0.29 21.30 -18.72
CA ARG A 179 1.19 21.63 -19.86
C ARG A 179 0.96 20.70 -21.04
N ALA A 180 0.89 19.38 -20.76
CA ALA A 180 0.61 18.38 -21.79
C ALA A 180 -0.80 18.57 -22.37
N ASP A 181 -1.77 18.95 -21.53
CA ASP A 181 -3.14 19.24 -21.97
C ASP A 181 -3.17 20.47 -22.91
N LEU A 182 -2.42 21.54 -22.58
CA LEU A 182 -2.30 22.72 -23.46
C LEU A 182 -1.58 22.40 -24.76
N GLU A 183 -0.53 21.58 -24.73
CA GLU A 183 0.16 21.12 -25.95
C GLU A 183 -0.78 20.29 -26.85
N ALA A 184 -1.62 19.44 -26.26
CA ALA A 184 -2.59 18.62 -26.99
C ALA A 184 -3.65 19.45 -27.73
N ILE A 185 -3.99 20.64 -27.26
CA ILE A 185 -4.96 21.56 -27.87
C ILE A 185 -4.30 22.76 -28.55
N ALA A 186 -2.98 22.75 -28.77
CA ALA A 186 -2.24 23.89 -29.32
C ALA A 186 -2.80 24.36 -30.68
N ALA A 187 -3.10 23.42 -31.61
CA ALA A 187 -3.68 23.74 -32.89
C ALA A 187 -5.05 24.44 -32.75
N TYR A 188 -5.89 24.03 -31.83
CA TYR A 188 -7.15 24.71 -31.51
C TYR A 188 -6.93 26.13 -30.96
N ILE A 189 -5.94 26.31 -30.08
CA ILE A 189 -5.62 27.62 -29.54
C ILE A 189 -5.11 28.57 -30.62
N GLU A 190 -4.29 28.10 -31.55
CA GLU A 190 -3.78 28.89 -32.66
C GLU A 190 -4.88 29.30 -33.66
N ASP A 191 -5.80 28.41 -33.99
CA ASP A 191 -6.91 28.65 -34.92
C ASP A 191 -7.98 29.55 -34.31
N MET A 192 -8.51 29.19 -33.15
CA MET A 192 -9.66 29.85 -32.54
C MET A 192 -9.32 31.06 -31.69
N LYS A 193 -8.05 31.27 -31.31
CA LYS A 193 -7.56 32.35 -30.45
C LYS A 193 -8.48 32.61 -29.25
N PRO A 194 -8.72 31.57 -28.40
CA PRO A 194 -9.61 31.68 -27.27
C PRO A 194 -9.12 32.68 -26.25
N VAL A 195 -10.01 33.12 -25.38
CA VAL A 195 -9.70 33.95 -24.21
C VAL A 195 -9.33 33.09 -23.03
#